data_407b3db9e6613bb1fc3c00e48f16d60c
#
_entry.id   407b3db9e6613bb1fc3c00e48f16d60c
#
_cell.length_a   1.000
_cell.length_b   1.000
_cell.length_c   1.000
_cell.angle_alpha   90.00
_cell.angle_beta   90.00
_cell.angle_gamma   90.00
#
_symmetry.space_group_name_H-M   'P 1'
#
loop_
_entity.id
_entity.type
_entity.pdbx_description
1 polymer ?
#
loop_
_entity_poly.entity_id
_entity_poly.type
_entity_poly.pdbx_seq_one_letter_code
_entity_poly.pdbx_strand_id
1 'polypeptide(L)'
;MAAGSGWGGADDAKKGFMGQGMAALKIVANSIGPAASVAGVIVLLPFAPSPPPSGQPMNSTPPTPLSYKDAGVDIDAGDALVDRIKPLAKKTMREGVLAGIGGFGALFEVPKRYKEPVLVSGTDGVGTKLKLAFEWNMHDTVGIDLVAMSVNDVLVQGAEPLFFLDYFACGKLDVDTAAAVVGGIARGCELSGCALIGGETAEMPGMYPAGEYDLAGFAVGAVEKSLILTGQNVKPGDTVLGLASAGVHSNGFSLVRKVIERAGTDLPATLDGQPFRDAVMAPTRLYVKPVLAALAKHPIKALAHITGGGLLENIPRVLPDGTAAHLQKGSWPQTELFAWLQKVAGIDDIEMNRTFNNGIGMVVVIDAAEAAACAATLRAAGETVHEIGVIAERGAGAAVVVA
;
A
#
# COMPACT_ATOMS: atom_id res chain seq x y z
N MET A 1 -55.63 18.12 15.08
CA MET A 1 -55.46 17.55 16.42
C MET A 1 -53.99 17.14 16.50
N ALA A 2 -53.15 17.97 17.02
CA ALA A 2 -52.78 18.15 18.44
C ALA A 2 -52.03 16.88 18.89
N ALA A 3 -50.86 16.82 19.41
CA ALA A 3 -49.87 17.67 20.06
C ALA A 3 -48.64 16.76 20.22
N GLY A 4 -47.42 17.11 20.22
CA GLY A 4 -46.74 18.20 20.95
C GLY A 4 -45.87 17.64 22.05
N SER A 5 -44.66 18.18 22.11
CA SER A 5 -43.80 18.40 23.29
C SER A 5 -42.91 17.22 23.73
N GLY A 6 -41.68 17.40 24.14
CA GLY A 6 -41.00 18.60 24.51
C GLY A 6 -39.59 18.25 25.00
N TRP A 7 -38.72 19.17 24.75
CA TRP A 7 -37.35 19.22 25.27
C TRP A 7 -37.35 19.83 26.69
N GLY A 8 -36.58 19.26 27.55
CA GLY A 8 -36.11 19.90 28.79
C GLY A 8 -34.83 19.15 29.17
N GLY A 9 -33.74 19.74 29.41
CA GLY A 9 -33.33 20.94 30.03
C GLY A 9 -32.26 20.59 31.05
N ALA A 10 -31.05 20.91 30.70
CA ALA A 10 -29.91 21.47 31.45
C ALA A 10 -29.65 21.08 32.93
N ASP A 11 -28.37 20.96 33.13
CA ASP A 11 -27.52 21.37 34.25
C ASP A 11 -27.18 20.36 35.36
N ASP A 12 -25.89 20.42 35.59
CA ASP A 12 -25.05 20.19 36.77
C ASP A 12 -24.23 18.88 36.85
N ALA A 13 -22.95 19.04 36.68
CA ALA A 13 -21.95 18.88 37.73
C ALA A 13 -20.52 18.75 37.15
N LYS A 14 -19.76 19.81 37.28
CA LYS A 14 -18.29 19.77 37.30
C LYS A 14 -17.83 18.99 38.53
N LYS A 15 -17.03 17.99 38.35
CA LYS A 15 -15.92 17.61 39.25
C LYS A 15 -14.97 16.67 38.53
N GLY A 16 -13.69 17.03 38.57
CA GLY A 16 -12.60 16.42 37.90
C GLY A 16 -12.22 15.05 38.42
N PHE A 17 -11.59 14.31 37.50
CA PHE A 17 -10.69 13.26 37.89
C PHE A 17 -9.60 13.14 36.79
N MET A 18 -8.36 13.34 37.18
CA MET A 18 -7.19 12.89 36.46
C MET A 18 -7.17 11.35 36.50
N GLY A 19 -6.87 10.72 35.40
CA GLY A 19 -6.69 9.28 35.38
C GLY A 19 -6.43 8.76 33.97
N GLN A 20 -5.18 8.58 33.67
CA GLN A 20 -4.54 7.66 32.74
C GLN A 20 -5.51 6.79 31.90
N GLY A 21 -5.55 7.03 30.59
CA GLY A 21 -6.29 6.22 29.64
C GLY A 21 -5.39 5.55 28.63
N MET A 22 -5.07 4.27 28.85
CA MET A 22 -4.65 3.37 27.77
C MET A 22 -5.90 3.01 26.95
N ALA A 23 -5.98 3.50 25.73
CA ALA A 23 -7.00 3.06 24.78
C ALA A 23 -6.55 1.77 24.09
N ALA A 24 -7.27 0.69 24.35
CA ALA A 24 -7.08 -0.60 23.67
C ALA A 24 -7.69 -0.53 22.28
N LEU A 25 -6.87 -0.83 21.27
CA LEU A 25 -7.27 -1.02 19.89
C LEU A 25 -8.08 -2.33 19.76
N LYS A 26 -9.37 -2.25 19.45
CA LYS A 26 -10.17 -3.41 19.08
C LYS A 26 -10.01 -3.69 17.59
N ILE A 27 -9.24 -4.72 17.25
CA ILE A 27 -9.27 -5.30 15.92
C ILE A 27 -10.48 -6.25 15.86
N VAL A 28 -11.44 -5.95 15.01
CA VAL A 28 -12.54 -6.86 14.70
C VAL A 28 -12.10 -7.76 13.55
N ALA A 29 -11.68 -8.99 13.88
CA ALA A 29 -11.57 -10.06 12.90
C ALA A 29 -12.90 -10.82 12.86
N ASN A 30 -13.60 -10.78 11.74
CA ASN A 30 -14.73 -11.65 11.46
C ASN A 30 -14.27 -12.93 10.79
N SER A 31 -14.82 -14.03 11.27
CA SER A 31 -14.84 -15.39 10.74
C SER A 31 -13.75 -16.35 11.21
N ILE A 32 -14.06 -17.09 12.29
CA ILE A 32 -13.74 -18.52 12.45
C ILE A 32 -14.85 -19.16 13.32
N GLY A 33 -15.41 -20.28 12.85
CA GLY A 33 -16.46 -21.06 13.49
C GLY A 33 -16.02 -21.80 14.76
N PRO A 34 -16.92 -22.55 15.42
CA PRO A 34 -16.82 -22.82 16.86
C PRO A 34 -16.03 -24.09 17.16
N ALA A 35 -14.98 -23.99 17.98
CA ALA A 35 -14.60 -25.07 18.95
C ALA A 35 -13.53 -24.58 19.94
N ALA A 36 -13.78 -24.96 21.19
CA ALA A 36 -12.88 -25.05 22.35
C ALA A 36 -12.57 -23.74 23.11
N SER A 37 -13.33 -23.56 24.19
CA SER A 37 -13.00 -22.72 25.32
C SER A 37 -11.77 -23.23 26.07
N VAL A 38 -10.74 -22.39 26.22
CA VAL A 38 -9.75 -22.53 27.30
C VAL A 38 -9.73 -21.21 28.05
N ALA A 39 -10.37 -21.19 29.21
CA ALA A 39 -10.26 -20.05 30.13
C ALA A 39 -8.91 -20.14 30.85
N GLY A 40 -7.96 -19.32 30.40
CA GLY A 40 -6.72 -19.06 31.11
C GLY A 40 -6.94 -17.92 32.11
N VAL A 41 -7.04 -18.24 33.40
CA VAL A 41 -7.03 -17.25 34.48
C VAL A 41 -5.59 -16.80 34.66
N ILE A 42 -5.28 -15.54 34.26
CA ILE A 42 -4.02 -14.93 34.63
C ILE A 42 -4.16 -14.37 36.04
N VAL A 43 -3.54 -15.08 37.01
CA VAL A 43 -3.41 -14.59 38.38
C VAL A 43 -2.22 -13.62 38.40
N LEU A 44 -2.50 -12.33 38.48
CA LEU A 44 -1.49 -11.32 38.78
C LEU A 44 -1.18 -11.38 40.27
N LEU A 45 -0.02 -11.94 40.60
CA LEU A 45 0.53 -11.84 41.95
C LEU A 45 1.06 -10.40 42.15
N PRO A 46 0.75 -9.75 43.28
CA PRO A 46 1.30 -8.45 43.57
C PRO A 46 2.82 -8.54 43.81
N PHE A 47 3.57 -7.84 43.01
CA PHE A 47 5.01 -7.62 43.28
C PHE A 47 5.12 -6.76 44.53
N ALA A 48 5.61 -7.34 45.62
CA ALA A 48 6.00 -6.57 46.79
C ALA A 48 7.36 -5.88 46.47
N PRO A 49 7.50 -4.56 46.68
CA PRO A 49 8.79 -3.90 46.49
C PRO A 49 9.76 -4.42 47.52
N SER A 50 10.95 -4.84 47.08
CA SER A 50 12.08 -5.20 47.95
C SER A 50 12.54 -3.97 48.71
N PRO A 51 12.90 -4.07 50.02
CA PRO A 51 13.41 -2.96 50.75
C PRO A 51 14.78 -2.50 50.18
N PRO A 52 15.05 -1.19 50.16
CA PRO A 52 16.34 -0.70 49.65
C PRO A 52 17.51 -1.16 50.53
N PRO A 53 18.68 -1.43 49.92
CA PRO A 53 19.87 -1.75 50.68
C PRO A 53 20.32 -0.54 51.52
N SER A 54 20.55 -0.78 52.77
CA SER A 54 21.02 0.23 53.76
C SER A 54 22.49 0.60 53.51
N GLY A 55 22.73 1.89 53.29
CA GLY A 55 23.96 2.56 53.71
C GLY A 55 25.15 2.54 52.75
N GLN A 56 25.13 3.47 51.76
CA GLN A 56 26.33 4.15 51.30
C GLN A 56 26.06 5.66 51.26
N PRO A 57 27.03 6.53 51.67
CA PRO A 57 26.86 7.98 51.56
C PRO A 57 26.85 8.32 50.06
N MET A 58 25.71 8.77 49.57
CA MET A 58 25.60 9.30 48.23
C MET A 58 26.29 10.65 48.15
N ASN A 59 27.45 10.67 47.51
CA ASN A 59 27.98 11.88 46.88
C ASN A 59 27.11 12.15 45.67
N SER A 60 25.93 12.75 45.88
CA SER A 60 24.97 13.03 44.82
C SER A 60 25.30 14.38 44.18
N THR A 61 26.13 14.36 43.16
CA THR A 61 25.96 15.35 42.11
C THR A 61 24.55 15.17 41.59
N PRO A 62 23.72 16.22 41.50
CA PRO A 62 22.36 16.08 40.95
C PRO A 62 22.46 15.43 39.58
N PRO A 63 21.64 14.43 39.27
CA PRO A 63 21.67 13.82 37.94
C PRO A 63 21.42 14.91 36.90
N THR A 64 22.25 14.92 35.86
CA THR A 64 22.04 15.82 34.70
C THR A 64 20.63 15.64 34.19
N PRO A 65 19.85 16.72 34.01
CA PRO A 65 18.49 16.61 33.45
C PRO A 65 18.54 15.88 32.12
N LEU A 66 17.70 14.86 31.97
CA LEU A 66 17.53 14.17 30.68
C LEU A 66 16.69 15.00 29.75
N SER A 67 17.09 15.13 28.49
CA SER A 67 16.30 15.70 27.39
C SER A 67 15.63 14.60 26.56
N TYR A 68 14.67 14.98 25.73
CA TYR A 68 14.04 14.07 24.78
C TYR A 68 15.05 13.55 23.74
N LYS A 69 16.03 14.40 23.40
CA LYS A 69 17.16 14.04 22.53
C LYS A 69 18.07 12.97 23.17
N ASP A 70 18.29 13.02 24.49
CA ASP A 70 19.02 11.98 25.21
C ASP A 70 18.25 10.64 25.23
N ALA A 71 16.92 10.69 25.09
CA ALA A 71 16.06 9.53 24.93
C ALA A 71 16.01 9.02 23.49
N GLY A 72 16.69 9.67 22.54
CA GLY A 72 16.82 9.25 21.14
C GLY A 72 15.82 9.87 20.17
N VAL A 73 15.05 10.90 20.59
CA VAL A 73 14.10 11.62 19.73
C VAL A 73 14.57 13.06 19.53
N ASP A 74 14.81 13.46 18.28
CA ASP A 74 15.33 14.77 17.90
C ASP A 74 14.25 15.64 17.24
N ILE A 75 13.57 16.50 18.02
CA ILE A 75 12.52 17.40 17.56
C ILE A 75 13.03 18.34 16.45
N ASP A 76 14.27 18.85 16.58
CA ASP A 76 14.84 19.76 15.58
C ASP A 76 15.02 19.06 14.21
N ALA A 77 15.38 17.77 14.23
CA ALA A 77 15.46 16.97 13.01
C ALA A 77 14.08 16.76 12.39
N GLY A 78 13.04 16.55 13.20
CA GLY A 78 11.64 16.48 12.73
C GLY A 78 11.21 17.77 12.06
N ASP A 79 11.44 18.92 12.67
CA ASP A 79 11.13 20.24 12.12
C ASP A 79 11.88 20.51 10.80
N ALA A 80 13.17 20.15 10.75
CA ALA A 80 13.98 20.27 9.55
C ALA A 80 13.44 19.40 8.40
N LEU A 81 12.97 18.18 8.69
CA LEU A 81 12.31 17.33 7.71
C LEU A 81 11.04 17.97 7.20
N VAL A 82 10.16 18.45 8.10
CA VAL A 82 8.90 19.10 7.72
C VAL A 82 9.14 20.28 6.76
N ASP A 83 10.14 21.10 7.00
CA ASP A 83 10.46 22.23 6.12
C ASP A 83 10.96 21.77 4.73
N ARG A 84 11.65 20.64 4.65
CA ARG A 84 12.11 20.07 3.38
C ARG A 84 10.97 19.43 2.58
N ILE A 85 9.98 18.80 3.23
CA ILE A 85 8.90 18.10 2.54
C ILE A 85 7.73 19.01 2.15
N LYS A 86 7.49 20.12 2.84
CA LYS A 86 6.44 21.10 2.49
C LYS A 86 6.43 21.48 1.00
N PRO A 87 7.57 21.85 0.37
CA PRO A 87 7.61 22.18 -1.06
C PRO A 87 7.27 20.98 -1.96
N LEU A 88 7.62 19.76 -1.53
CA LEU A 88 7.33 18.52 -2.27
C LEU A 88 5.83 18.24 -2.27
N ALA A 89 5.21 18.26 -1.09
CA ALA A 89 3.78 18.08 -0.93
C ALA A 89 2.98 19.17 -1.69
N LYS A 90 3.47 20.42 -1.70
CA LYS A 90 2.83 21.52 -2.43
C LYS A 90 2.69 21.25 -3.93
N LYS A 91 3.60 20.51 -4.56
CA LYS A 91 3.52 20.14 -5.98
C LYS A 91 2.38 19.19 -6.29
N THR A 92 1.90 18.44 -5.29
CA THR A 92 0.81 17.46 -5.43
C THR A 92 -0.57 18.06 -5.23
N MET A 93 -0.67 19.34 -4.80
CA MET A 93 -1.95 19.98 -4.48
C MET A 93 -2.86 20.01 -5.68
N ARG A 94 -4.13 19.76 -5.44
CA ARG A 94 -5.20 19.72 -6.43
C ARG A 94 -6.47 20.35 -5.89
N GLU A 95 -7.48 20.49 -6.75
CA GLU A 95 -8.82 20.89 -6.36
C GLU A 95 -9.36 19.95 -5.28
N GLY A 96 -9.97 20.52 -4.24
CA GLY A 96 -10.49 19.82 -3.08
C GLY A 96 -9.62 19.91 -1.84
N VAL A 97 -8.32 20.20 -1.96
CA VAL A 97 -7.45 20.40 -0.79
C VAL A 97 -7.77 21.75 -0.15
N LEU A 98 -8.24 21.74 1.11
CA LEU A 98 -8.62 22.95 1.86
C LEU A 98 -7.51 23.45 2.78
N ALA A 99 -6.59 22.57 3.22
CA ALA A 99 -5.46 22.92 4.07
C ALA A 99 -4.21 22.10 3.66
N GLY A 100 -3.03 22.71 3.78
CA GLY A 100 -1.75 22.03 3.57
C GLY A 100 -1.22 21.34 4.82
N ILE A 101 0.02 20.81 4.73
CA ILE A 101 0.71 20.15 5.85
C ILE A 101 0.99 21.16 6.97
N GLY A 102 0.75 20.76 8.22
CA GLY A 102 1.05 21.52 9.44
C GLY A 102 -0.13 21.69 10.41
N GLY A 103 -1.31 21.14 10.07
CA GLY A 103 -2.47 21.05 10.98
C GLY A 103 -2.56 19.68 11.66
N PHE A 104 -3.46 19.54 12.63
CA PHE A 104 -3.74 18.24 13.27
C PHE A 104 -4.40 17.22 12.35
N GLY A 105 -5.06 17.68 11.29
CA GLY A 105 -5.73 16.83 10.32
C GLY A 105 -5.79 17.51 8.96
N ALA A 106 -5.84 16.68 7.92
CA ALA A 106 -6.00 17.13 6.56
C ALA A 106 -7.48 17.33 6.21
N LEU A 107 -7.80 18.36 5.44
CA LEU A 107 -9.15 18.67 4.99
C LEU A 107 -9.22 18.56 3.47
N PHE A 108 -10.19 17.79 2.99
CA PHE A 108 -10.43 17.62 1.57
C PHE A 108 -11.93 17.71 1.25
N GLU A 109 -12.30 18.58 0.33
CA GLU A 109 -13.67 18.71 -0.17
C GLU A 109 -13.90 17.66 -1.26
N VAL A 110 -14.94 16.82 -1.10
CA VAL A 110 -15.31 15.85 -2.15
C VAL A 110 -15.76 16.61 -3.39
N PRO A 111 -15.21 16.28 -4.59
CA PRO A 111 -15.54 17.01 -5.81
C PRO A 111 -17.04 17.01 -6.14
N LYS A 112 -17.58 18.17 -6.47
CA LYS A 112 -19.04 18.39 -6.74
C LYS A 112 -19.55 17.69 -8.00
N ARG A 113 -18.66 17.12 -8.82
CA ARG A 113 -19.06 16.34 -10.01
C ARG A 113 -19.72 15.00 -9.67
N TYR A 114 -19.50 14.46 -8.47
CA TYR A 114 -20.18 13.27 -8.01
C TYR A 114 -21.59 13.62 -7.50
N LYS A 115 -22.58 12.83 -7.89
CA LYS A 115 -23.98 12.95 -7.42
C LYS A 115 -24.21 12.14 -6.15
N GLU A 116 -23.73 10.90 -6.16
CA GLU A 116 -23.76 9.97 -5.03
C GLU A 116 -22.33 9.42 -4.80
N PRO A 117 -21.41 10.23 -4.25
CA PRO A 117 -20.02 9.80 -4.06
C PRO A 117 -19.92 8.67 -3.03
N VAL A 118 -19.15 7.63 -3.38
CA VAL A 118 -18.72 6.60 -2.46
C VAL A 118 -17.22 6.76 -2.26
N LEU A 119 -16.79 6.87 -1.01
CA LEU A 119 -15.38 6.92 -0.67
C LEU A 119 -14.79 5.51 -0.67
N VAL A 120 -13.61 5.38 -1.28
CA VAL A 120 -12.83 4.16 -1.30
C VAL A 120 -11.51 4.43 -0.61
N SER A 121 -11.12 3.61 0.34
CA SER A 121 -9.87 3.77 1.07
C SER A 121 -9.07 2.48 1.04
N GLY A 122 -7.76 2.60 0.96
CA GLY A 122 -6.81 1.50 1.04
C GLY A 122 -5.60 1.91 1.88
N THR A 123 -4.98 0.94 2.51
CA THR A 123 -3.70 1.10 3.22
C THR A 123 -2.77 -0.02 2.82
N ASP A 124 -1.52 0.31 2.59
CA ASP A 124 -0.49 -0.66 2.25
C ASP A 124 0.89 -0.16 2.71
N GLY A 125 1.88 -1.04 2.68
CA GLY A 125 3.28 -0.76 2.94
C GLY A 125 4.16 -1.08 1.73
N VAL A 126 5.48 -0.97 1.91
CA VAL A 126 6.47 -1.40 0.89
C VAL A 126 6.97 -2.82 1.17
N GLY A 127 6.99 -3.20 2.42
CA GLY A 127 7.42 -4.52 2.84
C GLY A 127 8.93 -4.75 2.75
N THR A 128 9.35 -6.00 2.55
CA THR A 128 10.76 -6.40 2.66
C THR A 128 11.66 -5.92 1.50
N LYS A 129 11.10 -5.23 0.50
CA LYS A 129 11.87 -4.44 -0.49
C LYS A 129 12.73 -3.39 0.21
N LEU A 130 12.25 -2.82 1.32
CA LEU A 130 13.00 -1.87 2.13
C LEU A 130 14.36 -2.40 2.61
N LYS A 131 14.50 -3.69 2.86
CA LYS A 131 15.80 -4.28 3.23
C LYS A 131 16.86 -4.11 2.16
N LEU A 132 16.48 -4.23 0.87
CA LEU A 132 17.39 -3.93 -0.25
C LEU A 132 17.61 -2.42 -0.41
N ALA A 133 16.61 -1.61 -0.15
CA ALA A 133 16.77 -0.15 -0.14
C ALA A 133 17.82 0.29 0.89
N PHE A 134 17.83 -0.29 2.09
CA PHE A 134 18.83 -0.02 3.12
C PHE A 134 20.22 -0.51 2.68
N GLU A 135 20.32 -1.75 2.19
CA GLU A 135 21.59 -2.36 1.80
C GLU A 135 22.24 -1.65 0.62
N TRP A 136 21.44 -1.20 -0.34
CA TRP A 136 21.92 -0.59 -1.59
C TRP A 136 21.88 0.94 -1.57
N ASN A 137 21.40 1.53 -0.48
CA ASN A 137 21.18 2.98 -0.33
C ASN A 137 20.32 3.58 -1.46
N MET A 138 19.16 2.92 -1.72
CA MET A 138 18.21 3.30 -2.78
C MET A 138 16.88 3.67 -2.14
N HIS A 139 16.73 4.94 -1.72
CA HIS A 139 15.58 5.40 -0.92
C HIS A 139 14.57 6.23 -1.72
N ASP A 140 14.95 6.74 -2.87
CA ASP A 140 14.18 7.72 -3.65
C ASP A 140 12.99 7.12 -4.41
N THR A 141 12.97 5.79 -4.65
CA THR A 141 11.91 5.10 -5.39
C THR A 141 10.89 4.40 -4.51
N VAL A 142 11.25 4.01 -3.28
CA VAL A 142 10.35 3.24 -2.41
C VAL A 142 9.10 4.02 -1.98
N GLY A 143 9.17 5.36 -1.98
CA GLY A 143 7.99 6.20 -1.78
C GLY A 143 6.99 6.11 -2.95
N ILE A 144 7.46 5.90 -4.18
CA ILE A 144 6.60 5.63 -5.34
C ILE A 144 5.88 4.29 -5.16
N ASP A 145 6.62 3.26 -4.69
CA ASP A 145 6.03 1.96 -4.37
C ASP A 145 4.89 2.10 -3.36
N LEU A 146 5.12 2.83 -2.27
CA LEU A 146 4.12 3.04 -1.22
C LEU A 146 2.81 3.63 -1.76
N VAL A 147 2.93 4.69 -2.57
CA VAL A 147 1.77 5.32 -3.19
C VAL A 147 1.09 4.37 -4.17
N ALA A 148 1.87 3.73 -5.05
CA ALA A 148 1.34 2.86 -6.10
C ALA A 148 0.55 1.66 -5.53
N MET A 149 1.07 1.01 -4.47
CA MET A 149 0.39 -0.10 -3.81
C MET A 149 -0.99 0.32 -3.30
N SER A 150 -1.10 1.49 -2.68
CA SER A 150 -2.36 1.98 -2.13
C SER A 150 -3.33 2.52 -3.20
N VAL A 151 -2.84 3.35 -4.15
CA VAL A 151 -3.73 4.02 -5.12
C VAL A 151 -4.20 3.09 -6.24
N ASN A 152 -3.42 2.04 -6.60
CA ASN A 152 -3.87 1.03 -7.56
C ASN A 152 -5.00 0.19 -6.97
N ASP A 153 -5.00 -0.07 -5.65
CA ASP A 153 -6.09 -0.78 -4.96
C ASP A 153 -7.37 0.07 -4.88
N VAL A 154 -7.23 1.38 -4.72
CA VAL A 154 -8.37 2.31 -4.84
C VAL A 154 -8.92 2.31 -6.27
N LEU A 155 -8.03 2.32 -7.27
CA LEU A 155 -8.36 2.35 -8.69
C LEU A 155 -9.18 1.13 -9.14
N VAL A 156 -8.87 -0.08 -8.64
CA VAL A 156 -9.58 -1.30 -9.09
C VAL A 156 -11.06 -1.33 -8.71
N GLN A 157 -11.49 -0.46 -7.81
CA GLN A 157 -12.90 -0.22 -7.50
C GLN A 157 -13.58 0.77 -8.48
N GLY A 158 -12.84 1.28 -9.49
CA GLY A 158 -13.28 2.35 -10.37
C GLY A 158 -13.13 3.75 -9.78
N ALA A 159 -12.48 3.88 -8.61
CA ALA A 159 -12.35 5.13 -7.88
C ALA A 159 -11.14 5.94 -8.34
N GLU A 160 -11.29 7.26 -8.38
CA GLU A 160 -10.21 8.22 -8.53
C GLU A 160 -9.55 8.46 -7.18
N PRO A 161 -8.24 8.20 -7.00
CA PRO A 161 -7.53 8.61 -5.80
C PRO A 161 -7.55 10.13 -5.64
N LEU A 162 -7.96 10.60 -4.46
CA LEU A 162 -8.10 12.03 -4.15
C LEU A 162 -6.91 12.54 -3.34
N PHE A 163 -6.58 11.83 -2.27
CA PHE A 163 -5.47 12.22 -1.40
C PHE A 163 -4.78 11.01 -0.76
N PHE A 164 -3.59 11.27 -0.29
CA PHE A 164 -2.68 10.30 0.32
C PHE A 164 -2.12 10.85 1.64
N LEU A 165 -1.93 9.96 2.59
CA LEU A 165 -1.26 10.18 3.87
C LEU A 165 -0.20 9.09 4.03
N ASP A 166 0.95 9.43 4.62
CA ASP A 166 2.01 8.47 4.91
C ASP A 166 2.32 8.39 6.41
N TYR A 167 2.88 7.27 6.80
CA TYR A 167 3.48 7.06 8.10
C TYR A 167 4.91 6.55 7.89
N PHE A 168 5.89 7.36 8.32
CA PHE A 168 7.29 7.04 8.28
C PHE A 168 7.76 6.76 9.72
N ALA A 169 8.12 5.51 10.03
CA ALA A 169 8.58 5.10 11.35
C ALA A 169 10.04 4.65 11.29
N CYS A 170 10.91 5.17 12.15
CA CYS A 170 12.34 4.83 12.16
C CYS A 170 12.88 4.71 13.58
N GLY A 171 14.06 4.08 13.72
CA GLY A 171 14.75 4.03 15.01
C GLY A 171 15.41 5.36 15.39
N LYS A 172 16.01 6.02 14.38
CA LYS A 172 16.59 7.36 14.47
C LYS A 172 16.38 8.06 13.12
N LEU A 173 15.91 9.29 13.15
CA LEU A 173 15.64 10.07 11.96
C LEU A 173 16.94 10.53 11.28
N ASP A 174 17.12 10.08 10.04
CA ASP A 174 18.04 10.68 9.08
C ASP A 174 17.24 11.56 8.11
N VAL A 175 17.44 12.86 8.19
CA VAL A 175 16.64 13.85 7.45
C VAL A 175 16.81 13.71 5.94
N ASP A 176 18.00 13.34 5.45
CA ASP A 176 18.28 13.19 4.03
C ASP A 176 17.57 11.97 3.46
N THR A 177 17.68 10.83 4.14
CA THR A 177 16.98 9.59 3.78
C THR A 177 15.46 9.78 3.81
N ALA A 178 14.92 10.35 4.89
CA ALA A 178 13.49 10.59 5.00
C ALA A 178 12.97 11.55 3.92
N ALA A 179 13.71 12.62 3.62
CA ALA A 179 13.35 13.54 2.55
C ALA A 179 13.39 12.88 1.16
N ALA A 180 14.32 11.95 0.91
CA ALA A 180 14.36 11.16 -0.33
C ALA A 180 13.12 10.27 -0.45
N VAL A 181 12.75 9.55 0.63
CA VAL A 181 11.54 8.72 0.66
C VAL A 181 10.28 9.53 0.42
N VAL A 182 10.10 10.66 1.16
CA VAL A 182 8.92 11.53 0.98
C VAL A 182 8.94 12.19 -0.40
N GLY A 183 10.11 12.45 -0.97
CA GLY A 183 10.27 12.87 -2.36
C GLY A 183 9.68 11.85 -3.34
N GLY A 184 9.95 10.56 -3.12
CA GLY A 184 9.33 9.44 -3.85
C GLY A 184 7.82 9.38 -3.66
N ILE A 185 7.32 9.59 -2.43
CA ILE A 185 5.87 9.65 -2.14
C ILE A 185 5.22 10.80 -2.91
N ALA A 186 5.78 12.01 -2.84
CA ALA A 186 5.27 13.16 -3.58
C ALA A 186 5.26 12.88 -5.09
N ARG A 187 6.32 12.24 -5.62
CA ARG A 187 6.37 11.85 -7.04
C ARG A 187 5.29 10.84 -7.40
N GLY A 188 5.04 9.83 -6.57
CA GLY A 188 3.95 8.87 -6.75
C GLY A 188 2.57 9.57 -6.77
N CYS A 189 2.37 10.54 -5.87
CA CYS A 189 1.17 11.36 -5.81
C CYS A 189 0.99 12.21 -7.07
N GLU A 190 2.04 12.86 -7.58
CA GLU A 190 2.00 13.61 -8.86
C GLU A 190 1.63 12.70 -10.04
N LEU A 191 2.23 11.51 -10.11
CA LEU A 191 1.99 10.53 -11.17
C LEU A 191 0.55 10.00 -11.14
N SER A 192 0.01 9.72 -9.97
CA SER A 192 -1.37 9.26 -9.80
C SER A 192 -2.40 10.40 -9.86
N GLY A 193 -1.98 11.65 -9.64
CA GLY A 193 -2.87 12.81 -9.58
C GLY A 193 -3.61 12.93 -8.25
N CYS A 194 -3.14 12.29 -7.17
CA CYS A 194 -3.66 12.50 -5.82
C CYS A 194 -2.79 13.50 -5.04
N ALA A 195 -3.34 14.09 -3.99
CA ALA A 195 -2.64 15.07 -3.17
C ALA A 195 -1.99 14.42 -1.93
N LEU A 196 -0.71 14.68 -1.70
CA LEU A 196 -0.06 14.38 -0.41
C LEU A 196 -0.44 15.49 0.57
N ILE A 197 -1.43 15.24 1.43
CA ILE A 197 -2.02 16.27 2.28
C ILE A 197 -1.62 16.18 3.76
N GLY A 198 -0.94 15.13 4.16
CA GLY A 198 -0.47 14.93 5.52
C GLY A 198 0.31 13.63 5.65
N GLY A 199 0.72 13.36 6.87
CA GLY A 199 1.46 12.17 7.25
C GLY A 199 2.00 12.31 8.67
N GLU A 200 2.76 11.31 9.10
CA GLU A 200 3.41 11.27 10.41
C GLU A 200 4.84 10.77 10.26
N THR A 201 5.77 11.39 10.97
CA THR A 201 7.14 10.89 11.12
C THR A 201 7.39 10.56 12.59
N ALA A 202 7.70 9.31 12.88
CA ALA A 202 7.90 8.83 14.24
C ALA A 202 9.31 8.29 14.43
N GLU A 203 10.07 8.89 15.38
CA GLU A 203 11.28 8.28 15.92
C GLU A 203 10.91 7.34 17.05
N MET A 204 11.24 6.07 16.90
CA MET A 204 10.95 5.01 17.88
C MET A 204 12.24 4.25 18.25
N PRO A 205 13.10 4.85 19.08
CA PRO A 205 14.35 4.24 19.51
C PRO A 205 14.13 2.87 20.15
N GLY A 206 14.87 1.86 19.70
CA GLY A 206 14.76 0.49 20.21
C GLY A 206 13.69 -0.37 19.54
N MET A 207 12.75 0.21 18.74
CA MET A 207 11.81 -0.55 17.93
C MET A 207 12.37 -0.87 16.54
N TYR A 208 13.08 0.06 15.93
CA TYR A 208 13.78 -0.13 14.66
C TYR A 208 15.29 -0.01 14.85
N PRO A 209 16.09 -0.84 14.16
CA PRO A 209 17.54 -0.65 14.08
C PRO A 209 17.91 0.72 13.52
N ALA A 210 19.10 1.22 13.87
CA ALA A 210 19.63 2.44 13.28
C ALA A 210 19.76 2.28 11.74
N GLY A 211 19.31 3.30 10.99
CA GLY A 211 19.32 3.30 9.53
C GLY A 211 18.16 2.51 8.87
N GLU A 212 17.29 1.88 9.67
CA GLU A 212 16.10 1.22 9.16
C GLU A 212 14.83 2.03 9.47
N TYR A 213 13.85 1.92 8.57
CA TYR A 213 12.54 2.53 8.71
C TYR A 213 11.46 1.61 8.15
N ASP A 214 10.22 1.87 8.52
CA ASP A 214 9.03 1.25 7.93
C ASP A 214 8.08 2.31 7.40
N LEU A 215 7.28 1.93 6.41
CA LEU A 215 6.37 2.83 5.70
C LEU A 215 4.97 2.25 5.67
N ALA A 216 3.99 3.06 5.98
CA ALA A 216 2.59 2.77 5.71
C ALA A 216 1.95 3.94 4.96
N GLY A 217 1.13 3.62 3.96
CA GLY A 217 0.41 4.58 3.16
C GLY A 217 -1.09 4.43 3.32
N PHE A 218 -1.81 5.55 3.26
CA PHE A 218 -3.26 5.61 3.24
C PHE A 218 -3.71 6.42 2.04
N ALA A 219 -4.45 5.79 1.13
CA ALA A 219 -5.09 6.45 0.01
C ALA A 219 -6.60 6.53 0.24
N VAL A 220 -7.17 7.66 -0.11
CA VAL A 220 -8.62 7.84 -0.17
C VAL A 220 -8.99 8.34 -1.55
N GLY A 221 -9.95 7.67 -2.15
CA GLY A 221 -10.51 8.02 -3.45
C GLY A 221 -12.03 8.14 -3.40
N ALA A 222 -12.61 8.49 -4.53
CA ALA A 222 -14.06 8.52 -4.69
C ALA A 222 -14.47 7.96 -6.03
N VAL A 223 -15.64 7.35 -6.04
CA VAL A 223 -16.31 6.85 -7.24
C VAL A 223 -17.80 7.20 -7.18
N GLU A 224 -18.42 7.48 -8.32
CA GLU A 224 -19.88 7.56 -8.40
C GLU A 224 -20.49 6.19 -8.08
N LYS A 225 -21.46 6.12 -7.18
CA LYS A 225 -22.03 4.86 -6.69
C LYS A 225 -22.47 3.90 -7.81
N SER A 226 -23.01 4.44 -8.89
CA SER A 226 -23.44 3.66 -10.06
C SER A 226 -22.29 3.15 -10.93
N LEU A 227 -21.04 3.63 -10.71
CA LEU A 227 -19.86 3.27 -11.49
C LEU A 227 -18.86 2.39 -10.70
N ILE A 228 -19.25 1.91 -9.53
CA ILE A 228 -18.40 0.99 -8.75
C ILE A 228 -18.18 -0.29 -9.55
N LEU A 229 -16.93 -0.67 -9.73
CA LEU A 229 -16.55 -1.93 -10.36
C LEU A 229 -16.67 -3.08 -9.37
N THR A 230 -17.68 -3.91 -9.57
CA THR A 230 -17.94 -5.08 -8.70
C THR A 230 -17.52 -6.41 -9.33
N GLY A 231 -17.19 -6.41 -10.63
CA GLY A 231 -16.92 -7.63 -11.37
C GLY A 231 -18.15 -8.50 -11.70
N GLN A 232 -19.33 -8.19 -11.16
CA GLN A 232 -20.54 -9.04 -11.33
C GLN A 232 -21.03 -9.17 -12.77
N ASN A 233 -20.64 -8.24 -13.64
CA ASN A 233 -20.99 -8.26 -15.07
C ASN A 233 -19.99 -9.03 -15.93
N VAL A 234 -18.94 -9.59 -15.34
CA VAL A 234 -17.98 -10.44 -16.03
C VAL A 234 -18.65 -11.76 -16.40
N LYS A 235 -18.44 -12.20 -17.63
CA LYS A 235 -19.07 -13.42 -18.18
C LYS A 235 -18.13 -14.18 -19.10
N PRO A 236 -18.37 -15.47 -19.35
CA PRO A 236 -17.65 -16.22 -20.37
C PRO A 236 -17.65 -15.50 -21.71
N GLY A 237 -16.50 -15.49 -22.40
CA GLY A 237 -16.25 -14.78 -23.65
C GLY A 237 -15.69 -13.36 -23.48
N ASP A 238 -15.64 -12.81 -22.26
CA ASP A 238 -14.96 -11.53 -22.02
C ASP A 238 -13.44 -11.70 -22.18
N THR A 239 -12.79 -10.67 -22.73
CA THR A 239 -11.34 -10.63 -22.92
C THR A 239 -10.64 -10.17 -21.66
N VAL A 240 -9.50 -10.79 -21.37
CA VAL A 240 -8.57 -10.41 -20.31
C VAL A 240 -7.38 -9.69 -20.91
N LEU A 241 -7.25 -8.39 -20.63
CA LEU A 241 -6.07 -7.59 -21.00
C LEU A 241 -5.13 -7.51 -19.79
N GLY A 242 -3.83 -7.63 -20.05
CA GLY A 242 -2.78 -7.44 -19.06
C GLY A 242 -1.99 -6.17 -19.36
N LEU A 243 -1.81 -5.33 -18.36
CA LEU A 243 -0.93 -4.16 -18.40
C LEU A 243 0.44 -4.55 -17.83
N ALA A 244 1.49 -4.28 -18.58
CA ALA A 244 2.85 -4.66 -18.17
C ALA A 244 3.24 -4.05 -16.82
N SER A 245 3.94 -4.82 -16.00
CA SER A 245 4.62 -4.33 -14.80
C SER A 245 5.94 -3.66 -15.14
N ALA A 246 6.50 -2.90 -14.19
CA ALA A 246 7.85 -2.34 -14.31
C ALA A 246 8.94 -3.31 -13.80
N GLY A 247 8.55 -4.46 -13.26
CA GLY A 247 9.39 -5.44 -12.61
C GLY A 247 8.64 -6.15 -11.50
N VAL A 248 9.32 -6.51 -10.42
CA VAL A 248 8.73 -7.23 -9.27
C VAL A 248 7.64 -6.41 -8.56
N HIS A 249 7.69 -5.08 -8.68
CA HIS A 249 6.89 -4.12 -7.91
C HIS A 249 7.28 -4.13 -6.41
N SER A 250 6.32 -4.37 -5.49
CA SER A 250 6.60 -4.42 -4.05
C SER A 250 6.25 -5.77 -3.42
N ASN A 251 6.03 -6.81 -4.22
CA ASN A 251 5.62 -8.13 -3.73
C ASN A 251 6.69 -9.19 -4.02
N GLY A 252 6.73 -10.23 -3.19
CA GLY A 252 7.67 -11.34 -3.37
C GLY A 252 9.12 -11.05 -2.94
N PHE A 253 9.42 -9.88 -2.34
CA PHE A 253 10.79 -9.48 -2.00
C PHE A 253 11.47 -10.36 -0.93
N SER A 254 10.72 -11.06 -0.10
CA SER A 254 11.31 -12.07 0.79
C SER A 254 11.97 -13.19 -0.01
N LEU A 255 11.36 -13.61 -1.13
CA LEU A 255 11.95 -14.60 -2.04
C LEU A 255 13.07 -13.97 -2.89
N VAL A 256 12.89 -12.77 -3.46
CA VAL A 256 13.92 -12.05 -4.21
C VAL A 256 15.22 -11.96 -3.42
N ARG A 257 15.15 -11.55 -2.15
CA ARG A 257 16.32 -11.46 -1.26
C ARG A 257 17.00 -12.81 -1.06
N LYS A 258 16.23 -13.88 -0.91
CA LYS A 258 16.77 -15.24 -0.83
C LYS A 258 17.41 -15.71 -2.13
N VAL A 259 16.87 -15.30 -3.27
CA VAL A 259 17.44 -15.58 -4.60
C VAL A 259 18.79 -14.85 -4.75
N ILE A 260 18.87 -13.58 -4.36
CA ILE A 260 20.10 -12.79 -4.35
C ILE A 260 21.16 -13.45 -3.44
N GLU A 261 20.76 -13.81 -2.22
CA GLU A 261 21.63 -14.53 -1.28
C GLU A 261 22.16 -15.85 -1.86
N ARG A 262 21.31 -16.63 -2.53
CA ARG A 262 21.67 -17.89 -3.20
C ARG A 262 22.61 -17.68 -4.39
N ALA A 263 22.41 -16.64 -5.19
CA ALA A 263 23.28 -16.30 -6.30
C ALA A 263 24.68 -15.86 -5.86
N GLY A 264 24.80 -15.26 -4.67
CA GLY A 264 26.09 -14.84 -4.11
C GLY A 264 26.81 -13.84 -5.02
N THR A 265 27.94 -14.26 -5.60
CA THR A 265 28.73 -13.44 -6.53
C THR A 265 28.29 -13.52 -8.00
N ASP A 266 27.39 -14.47 -8.33
CA ASP A 266 26.96 -14.75 -9.70
C ASP A 266 25.74 -13.89 -10.10
N LEU A 267 25.75 -12.62 -9.70
CA LEU A 267 24.70 -11.68 -10.08
C LEU A 267 24.92 -11.20 -11.51
N PRO A 268 23.86 -11.11 -12.35
CA PRO A 268 23.97 -10.52 -13.66
C PRO A 268 24.32 -9.02 -13.57
N ALA A 269 25.09 -8.52 -14.52
CA ALA A 269 25.42 -7.10 -14.59
C ALA A 269 24.17 -6.25 -14.90
N THR A 270 23.33 -6.78 -15.79
CA THR A 270 22.10 -6.14 -16.27
C THR A 270 20.96 -7.16 -16.36
N LEU A 271 19.73 -6.70 -16.23
CA LEU A 271 18.49 -7.43 -16.54
C LEU A 271 17.54 -6.47 -17.27
N ASP A 272 16.87 -6.96 -18.30
CA ASP A 272 15.96 -6.16 -19.13
C ASP A 272 16.60 -4.83 -19.62
N GLY A 273 17.92 -4.87 -19.90
CA GLY A 273 18.70 -3.73 -20.37
C GLY A 273 19.02 -2.68 -19.30
N GLN A 274 18.73 -2.95 -18.03
CA GLN A 274 19.01 -2.04 -16.90
C GLN A 274 20.06 -2.66 -15.95
N PRO A 275 20.84 -1.85 -15.21
CA PRO A 275 21.69 -2.36 -14.14
C PRO A 275 20.88 -3.25 -13.18
N PHE A 276 21.48 -4.33 -12.72
CA PHE A 276 20.80 -5.34 -11.89
C PHE A 276 20.00 -4.76 -10.73
N ARG A 277 20.60 -3.84 -9.96
CA ARG A 277 19.92 -3.21 -8.81
C ARG A 277 18.72 -2.38 -9.24
N ASP A 278 18.84 -1.64 -10.33
CA ASP A 278 17.77 -0.80 -10.86
C ASP A 278 16.60 -1.65 -11.38
N ALA A 279 16.89 -2.77 -12.06
CA ALA A 279 15.86 -3.71 -12.53
C ALA A 279 15.10 -4.34 -11.33
N VAL A 280 15.83 -4.76 -10.29
CA VAL A 280 15.23 -5.35 -9.08
C VAL A 280 14.42 -4.31 -8.30
N MET A 281 14.94 -3.08 -8.16
CA MET A 281 14.33 -2.00 -7.38
C MET A 281 13.38 -1.13 -8.20
N ALA A 282 13.11 -1.47 -9.46
CA ALA A 282 12.17 -0.72 -10.28
C ALA A 282 10.86 -0.44 -9.50
N PRO A 283 10.39 0.82 -9.45
CA PRO A 283 9.23 1.17 -8.65
C PRO A 283 7.96 0.56 -9.24
N THR A 284 7.01 0.28 -8.39
CA THR A 284 5.67 -0.17 -8.75
C THR A 284 5.01 0.81 -9.72
N ARG A 285 4.48 0.29 -10.83
CA ARG A 285 3.85 1.10 -11.87
C ARG A 285 2.52 1.67 -11.36
N LEU A 286 2.29 2.95 -11.68
CA LEU A 286 1.06 3.68 -11.36
C LEU A 286 0.13 3.63 -12.57
N TYR A 287 -0.99 2.92 -12.45
CA TYR A 287 -1.96 2.72 -13.54
C TYR A 287 -3.12 3.72 -13.51
N VAL A 288 -3.16 4.63 -12.53
CA VAL A 288 -4.31 5.49 -12.23
C VAL A 288 -4.79 6.30 -13.45
N LYS A 289 -3.91 7.14 -14.01
CA LYS A 289 -4.31 8.05 -15.11
C LYS A 289 -4.72 7.31 -16.39
N PRO A 290 -3.93 6.30 -16.87
CA PRO A 290 -4.31 5.53 -18.06
C PRO A 290 -5.64 4.78 -17.88
N VAL A 291 -5.83 4.14 -16.74
CA VAL A 291 -7.03 3.33 -16.50
C VAL A 291 -8.27 4.21 -16.30
N LEU A 292 -8.18 5.34 -15.57
CA LEU A 292 -9.29 6.29 -15.48
C LEU A 292 -9.68 6.86 -16.84
N ALA A 293 -8.70 7.13 -17.73
CA ALA A 293 -8.97 7.56 -19.11
C ALA A 293 -9.66 6.46 -19.94
N ALA A 294 -9.35 5.20 -19.69
CA ALA A 294 -10.03 4.07 -20.33
C ALA A 294 -11.44 3.86 -19.76
N LEU A 295 -11.61 3.93 -18.43
CA LEU A 295 -12.92 3.83 -17.76
C LEU A 295 -13.92 4.90 -18.24
N ALA A 296 -13.44 6.09 -18.56
CA ALA A 296 -14.27 7.16 -19.09
C ALA A 296 -14.83 6.89 -20.50
N LYS A 297 -14.27 5.91 -21.24
CA LYS A 297 -14.59 5.67 -22.66
C LYS A 297 -15.10 4.25 -22.93
N HIS A 298 -14.73 3.29 -22.10
CA HIS A 298 -14.97 1.88 -22.35
C HIS A 298 -15.69 1.22 -21.16
N PRO A 299 -16.61 0.27 -21.41
CA PRO A 299 -17.35 -0.43 -20.36
C PRO A 299 -16.51 -1.54 -19.72
N ILE A 300 -15.44 -1.15 -19.03
CA ILE A 300 -14.59 -2.07 -18.27
C ILE A 300 -15.45 -2.71 -17.16
N LYS A 301 -15.38 -4.03 -17.02
CA LYS A 301 -16.21 -4.79 -16.09
C LYS A 301 -15.52 -5.09 -14.78
N ALA A 302 -14.20 -5.29 -14.83
CA ALA A 302 -13.39 -5.58 -13.65
C ALA A 302 -11.93 -5.15 -13.86
N LEU A 303 -11.27 -4.83 -12.76
CA LEU A 303 -9.83 -4.55 -12.68
C LEU A 303 -9.24 -5.38 -11.55
N ALA A 304 -8.04 -5.95 -11.73
CA ALA A 304 -7.29 -6.61 -10.67
C ALA A 304 -5.86 -6.10 -10.61
N HIS A 305 -5.47 -5.56 -9.46
CA HIS A 305 -4.07 -5.21 -9.16
C HIS A 305 -3.32 -6.48 -8.79
N ILE A 306 -2.23 -6.78 -9.50
CA ILE A 306 -1.49 -8.02 -9.29
C ILE A 306 -0.39 -7.79 -8.25
N THR A 307 -0.69 -8.18 -7.04
CA THR A 307 0.13 -8.03 -5.83
C THR A 307 0.57 -9.39 -5.28
N GLY A 308 0.75 -9.54 -3.97
CA GLY A 308 0.99 -10.83 -3.32
C GLY A 308 -0.11 -11.83 -3.65
N GLY A 309 0.26 -13.07 -3.99
CA GLY A 309 -0.65 -14.06 -4.55
C GLY A 309 -0.63 -14.12 -6.08
N GLY A 310 0.05 -13.16 -6.75
CA GLY A 310 0.26 -13.14 -8.20
C GLY A 310 -1.03 -13.18 -9.01
N LEU A 311 -0.95 -13.72 -10.23
CA LEU A 311 -2.11 -13.86 -11.11
C LEU A 311 -3.18 -14.80 -10.53
N LEU A 312 -2.73 -15.86 -9.82
CA LEU A 312 -3.60 -16.94 -9.36
C LEU A 312 -4.56 -16.53 -8.24
N GLU A 313 -4.17 -15.60 -7.37
CA GLU A 313 -4.97 -15.23 -6.20
C GLU A 313 -5.61 -13.82 -6.31
N ASN A 314 -5.11 -12.95 -7.22
CA ASN A 314 -5.69 -11.61 -7.36
C ASN A 314 -6.82 -11.56 -8.41
N ILE A 315 -6.69 -12.25 -9.55
CA ILE A 315 -7.75 -12.25 -10.56
C ILE A 315 -9.08 -12.81 -10.02
N PRO A 316 -9.11 -13.92 -9.24
CA PRO A 316 -10.37 -14.45 -8.72
C PRO A 316 -11.19 -13.48 -7.86
N ARG A 317 -10.54 -12.50 -7.22
CA ARG A 317 -11.22 -11.53 -6.34
C ARG A 317 -12.26 -10.67 -7.07
N VAL A 318 -12.14 -10.56 -8.38
CA VAL A 318 -12.98 -9.70 -9.22
C VAL A 318 -13.83 -10.51 -10.21
N LEU A 319 -13.83 -11.83 -10.08
CA LEU A 319 -14.62 -12.71 -10.91
C LEU A 319 -15.87 -13.20 -10.17
N PRO A 320 -17.05 -13.23 -10.83
CA PRO A 320 -18.24 -13.83 -10.24
C PRO A 320 -18.09 -15.35 -10.14
N ASP A 321 -18.85 -15.95 -9.22
CA ASP A 321 -18.92 -17.40 -9.05
C ASP A 321 -19.28 -18.08 -10.39
N GLY A 322 -18.68 -19.23 -10.63
CA GLY A 322 -18.91 -20.00 -11.87
C GLY A 322 -18.09 -19.54 -13.08
N THR A 323 -17.22 -18.53 -12.91
CA THR A 323 -16.30 -18.09 -13.98
C THR A 323 -14.84 -18.38 -13.62
N ALA A 324 -13.99 -18.47 -14.65
CA ALA A 324 -12.56 -18.64 -14.54
C ALA A 324 -11.82 -17.82 -15.62
N ALA A 325 -10.65 -17.30 -15.30
CA ALA A 325 -9.76 -16.70 -16.29
C ALA A 325 -8.82 -17.78 -16.88
N HIS A 326 -8.88 -17.95 -18.18
CA HIS A 326 -7.95 -18.80 -18.94
C HIS A 326 -6.91 -17.90 -19.59
N LEU A 327 -5.70 -17.89 -19.02
CA LEU A 327 -4.58 -17.09 -19.48
C LEU A 327 -3.70 -17.93 -20.40
N GLN A 328 -3.30 -17.35 -21.53
CA GLN A 328 -2.47 -18.01 -22.52
C GLN A 328 -0.99 -17.74 -22.23
N LYS A 329 -0.24 -18.76 -21.82
CA LYS A 329 1.20 -18.67 -21.63
C LYS A 329 1.87 -18.24 -22.93
N GLY A 330 2.79 -17.28 -22.84
CA GLY A 330 3.50 -16.73 -24.02
C GLY A 330 2.75 -15.62 -24.75
N SER A 331 1.53 -15.23 -24.35
CA SER A 331 0.84 -14.06 -24.89
C SER A 331 1.43 -12.72 -24.40
N TRP A 332 2.29 -12.76 -23.41
CA TRP A 332 3.14 -11.65 -22.98
C TRP A 332 4.59 -12.13 -22.76
N PRO A 333 5.59 -11.24 -22.90
CA PRO A 333 6.98 -11.64 -22.75
C PRO A 333 7.31 -11.97 -21.29
N GLN A 334 8.03 -13.07 -21.08
CA GLN A 334 8.73 -13.31 -19.84
C GLN A 334 10.01 -12.45 -19.85
N THR A 335 10.14 -11.50 -18.93
CA THR A 335 11.31 -10.63 -18.85
C THR A 335 12.53 -11.39 -18.31
N GLU A 336 13.75 -10.87 -18.57
CA GLU A 336 14.99 -11.46 -18.08
C GLU A 336 15.02 -11.55 -16.55
N LEU A 337 14.43 -10.55 -15.86
CA LEU A 337 14.34 -10.52 -14.41
C LEU A 337 13.56 -11.73 -13.88
N PHE A 338 12.35 -11.99 -14.41
CA PHE A 338 11.54 -13.12 -13.93
C PHE A 338 12.14 -14.48 -14.34
N ALA A 339 12.73 -14.57 -15.52
CA ALA A 339 13.46 -15.78 -15.95
C ALA A 339 14.66 -16.07 -15.03
N TRP A 340 15.43 -15.05 -14.66
CA TRP A 340 16.53 -15.16 -13.71
C TRP A 340 16.05 -15.58 -12.31
N LEU A 341 15.02 -14.93 -11.79
CA LEU A 341 14.43 -15.27 -10.48
C LEU A 341 13.98 -16.74 -10.46
N GLN A 342 13.23 -17.18 -11.47
CA GLN A 342 12.75 -18.56 -11.58
C GLN A 342 13.89 -19.56 -11.62
N LYS A 343 14.90 -19.31 -12.46
CA LYS A 343 16.06 -20.19 -12.64
C LYS A 343 16.87 -20.33 -11.34
N VAL A 344 17.20 -19.23 -10.70
CA VAL A 344 18.02 -19.23 -9.47
C VAL A 344 17.23 -19.77 -8.28
N ALA A 345 15.95 -19.44 -8.17
CA ALA A 345 15.08 -19.99 -7.13
C ALA A 345 14.85 -21.50 -7.32
N GLY A 346 14.84 -21.99 -8.56
CA GLY A 346 14.51 -23.38 -8.90
C GLY A 346 13.04 -23.71 -8.65
N ILE A 347 12.14 -22.74 -8.85
CA ILE A 347 10.69 -22.89 -8.65
C ILE A 347 9.96 -23.09 -9.98
N ASP A 348 8.81 -23.74 -9.93
CA ASP A 348 7.98 -23.98 -11.10
C ASP A 348 7.11 -22.78 -11.49
N ASP A 349 6.38 -22.89 -12.60
CA ASP A 349 5.51 -21.84 -13.10
C ASP A 349 4.34 -21.53 -12.16
N ILE A 350 3.87 -22.53 -11.41
CA ILE A 350 2.75 -22.33 -10.47
C ILE A 350 3.20 -21.41 -9.35
N GLU A 351 4.35 -21.71 -8.74
CA GLU A 351 4.91 -20.88 -7.67
C GLU A 351 5.31 -19.49 -8.18
N MET A 352 5.83 -19.38 -9.42
CA MET A 352 6.07 -18.07 -10.06
C MET A 352 4.80 -17.26 -10.19
N ASN A 353 3.71 -17.86 -10.70
CA ASN A 353 2.42 -17.19 -10.90
C ASN A 353 1.67 -16.89 -9.59
N ARG A 354 2.07 -17.53 -8.49
CA ARG A 354 1.52 -17.29 -7.16
C ARG A 354 2.31 -16.23 -6.39
N THR A 355 3.63 -16.17 -6.56
CA THR A 355 4.49 -15.26 -5.81
C THR A 355 4.63 -13.89 -6.48
N PHE A 356 4.73 -13.87 -7.82
CA PHE A 356 5.07 -12.70 -8.61
C PHE A 356 3.96 -12.31 -9.59
N ASN A 357 4.04 -11.06 -10.06
CA ASN A 357 3.19 -10.55 -11.14
C ASN A 357 3.57 -11.09 -12.53
N ASN A 358 4.75 -11.69 -12.68
CA ASN A 358 5.29 -12.27 -13.94
C ASN A 358 5.20 -11.34 -15.15
N GLY A 359 5.37 -10.04 -14.95
CA GLY A 359 5.34 -9.05 -16.03
C GLY A 359 3.98 -8.38 -16.24
N ILE A 360 2.92 -8.78 -15.51
CA ILE A 360 1.58 -8.18 -15.57
C ILE A 360 1.22 -7.58 -14.22
N GLY A 361 1.19 -6.26 -14.12
CA GLY A 361 0.90 -5.58 -12.85
C GLY A 361 -0.57 -5.20 -12.66
N MET A 362 -1.34 -5.11 -13.74
CA MET A 362 -2.78 -4.81 -13.70
C MET A 362 -3.51 -5.64 -14.75
N VAL A 363 -4.65 -6.18 -14.39
CA VAL A 363 -5.56 -6.88 -15.30
C VAL A 363 -6.83 -6.08 -15.52
N VAL A 364 -7.30 -6.05 -16.76
CA VAL A 364 -8.56 -5.42 -17.19
C VAL A 364 -9.45 -6.48 -17.84
N VAL A 365 -10.67 -6.63 -17.36
CA VAL A 365 -11.67 -7.53 -17.97
C VAL A 365 -12.72 -6.70 -18.67
N ILE A 366 -12.96 -7.00 -19.94
CA ILE A 366 -13.86 -6.22 -20.80
C ILE A 366 -14.54 -7.13 -21.84
N ASP A 367 -15.65 -6.68 -22.39
CA ASP A 367 -16.32 -7.38 -23.50
C ASP A 367 -15.36 -7.53 -24.69
N ALA A 368 -15.36 -8.70 -25.33
CA ALA A 368 -14.46 -8.99 -26.44
C ALA A 368 -14.58 -7.98 -27.61
N ALA A 369 -15.78 -7.46 -27.85
CA ALA A 369 -16.02 -6.47 -28.90
C ALA A 369 -15.34 -5.11 -28.61
N GLU A 370 -15.11 -4.78 -27.35
CA GLU A 370 -14.50 -3.53 -26.89
C GLU A 370 -12.99 -3.64 -26.61
N ALA A 371 -12.46 -4.85 -26.53
CA ALA A 371 -11.09 -5.12 -26.08
C ALA A 371 -10.04 -4.38 -26.90
N ALA A 372 -10.14 -4.43 -28.23
CA ALA A 372 -9.16 -3.78 -29.12
C ALA A 372 -9.16 -2.25 -28.97
N ALA A 373 -10.35 -1.63 -28.85
CA ALA A 373 -10.49 -0.18 -28.67
C ALA A 373 -10.01 0.27 -27.29
N CYS A 374 -10.29 -0.50 -26.24
CA CYS A 374 -9.80 -0.25 -24.89
C CYS A 374 -8.26 -0.38 -24.83
N ALA A 375 -7.69 -1.44 -25.39
CA ALA A 375 -6.26 -1.63 -25.49
C ALA A 375 -5.57 -0.47 -26.24
N ALA A 376 -6.16 0.01 -27.33
CA ALA A 376 -5.64 1.17 -28.06
C ALA A 376 -5.66 2.46 -27.20
N THR A 377 -6.73 2.68 -26.42
CA THR A 377 -6.81 3.82 -25.49
C THR A 377 -5.74 3.74 -24.42
N LEU A 378 -5.53 2.57 -23.80
CA LEU A 378 -4.50 2.35 -22.79
C LEU A 378 -3.08 2.54 -23.36
N ARG A 379 -2.80 2.01 -24.57
CA ARG A 379 -1.52 2.20 -25.25
C ARG A 379 -1.26 3.67 -25.59
N ALA A 380 -2.28 4.41 -26.04
CA ALA A 380 -2.17 5.84 -26.30
C ALA A 380 -1.88 6.65 -25.03
N ALA A 381 -2.27 6.13 -23.86
CA ALA A 381 -1.98 6.70 -22.57
C ALA A 381 -0.61 6.25 -21.97
N GLY A 382 0.19 5.48 -22.73
CA GLY A 382 1.55 5.07 -22.37
C GLY A 382 1.68 3.69 -21.73
N GLU A 383 0.61 2.88 -21.75
CA GLU A 383 0.67 1.51 -21.24
C GLU A 383 1.13 0.51 -22.31
N THR A 384 1.90 -0.50 -21.87
CA THR A 384 2.12 -1.72 -22.67
C THR A 384 1.00 -2.69 -22.34
N VAL A 385 0.19 -3.04 -23.34
CA VAL A 385 -1.01 -3.86 -23.17
C VAL A 385 -0.91 -5.13 -23.99
N HIS A 386 -1.17 -6.25 -23.33
CA HIS A 386 -1.24 -7.58 -23.92
C HIS A 386 -2.67 -8.13 -23.77
N GLU A 387 -3.16 -8.83 -24.78
CA GLU A 387 -4.33 -9.68 -24.64
C GLU A 387 -3.84 -11.02 -24.10
N ILE A 388 -4.12 -11.27 -22.81
CA ILE A 388 -3.50 -12.39 -22.08
C ILE A 388 -4.42 -13.58 -21.91
N GLY A 389 -5.69 -13.47 -22.26
CA GLY A 389 -6.63 -14.58 -22.15
C GLY A 389 -8.07 -14.19 -22.24
N VAL A 390 -8.93 -15.11 -21.84
CA VAL A 390 -10.40 -14.96 -21.88
C VAL A 390 -11.03 -15.48 -20.61
N ILE A 391 -12.21 -14.98 -20.30
CA ILE A 391 -13.05 -15.54 -19.25
C ILE A 391 -13.83 -16.73 -19.81
N ALA A 392 -13.86 -17.82 -19.08
CA ALA A 392 -14.57 -19.06 -19.42
C ALA A 392 -15.50 -19.48 -18.28
N GLU A 393 -16.36 -20.45 -18.54
CA GLU A 393 -17.11 -21.13 -17.48
C GLU A 393 -16.13 -21.90 -16.58
N ARG A 394 -16.30 -21.74 -15.28
CA ARG A 394 -15.53 -22.49 -14.29
C ARG A 394 -16.22 -23.83 -14.03
N GLY A 395 -15.67 -24.90 -14.60
CA GLY A 395 -16.07 -26.24 -14.19
C GLY A 395 -15.61 -26.57 -12.77
N ALA A 396 -15.17 -27.78 -12.51
CA ALA A 396 -14.59 -28.20 -11.22
C ALA A 396 -13.14 -27.70 -10.99
N GLY A 397 -12.61 -26.87 -11.90
CA GLY A 397 -11.21 -26.44 -11.93
C GLY A 397 -10.89 -25.20 -11.10
N ALA A 398 -9.63 -24.72 -11.25
CA ALA A 398 -9.17 -23.49 -10.64
C ALA A 398 -9.86 -22.25 -11.24
N ALA A 399 -9.91 -21.16 -10.47
CA ALA A 399 -10.48 -19.89 -10.95
C ALA A 399 -9.53 -19.15 -11.93
N VAL A 400 -8.27 -19.53 -11.97
CA VAL A 400 -7.28 -19.06 -12.97
C VAL A 400 -6.49 -20.25 -13.47
N VAL A 401 -6.38 -20.35 -14.79
CA VAL A 401 -5.57 -21.35 -15.49
C VAL A 401 -4.58 -20.59 -16.38
N VAL A 402 -3.30 -20.90 -16.25
CA VAL A 402 -2.23 -20.39 -17.14
C VAL A 402 -1.71 -21.56 -17.95
N ALA A 403 -2.03 -21.65 -19.23
CA ALA A 403 -1.72 -22.80 -20.09
C ALA A 403 -1.03 -22.39 -21.40
#